data_da55128f4792b13035235ca4cade1eb2
#
_entry.id   da55128f4792b13035235ca4cade1eb2
#
_cell.length_a   1.000
_cell.length_b   1.000
_cell.length_c   1.000
_cell.angle_alpha   90.00
_cell.angle_beta   90.00
_cell.angle_gamma   90.00
#
_symmetry.space_group_name_H-M   'P 1'
#
loop_
_entity.id
_entity.type
_entity.pdbx_description
1 polymer ?
#
loop_
_entity_poly.entity_id
_entity_poly.type
_entity_poly.pdbx_seq_one_letter_code
_entity_poly.pdbx_strand_id
1 'polypeptide(L)'
;EAVKQEAEDNVSDAPAGIRGLERAISELAVENAGLVAQEVGFERQNERITRTQDQVKRDYERIQQIVELGGSSAQVSSLLQKRLALVPLPKVLNKQAIEYQERLSDAGLRQLELDERLRDTRDNERILNQIPGFDQLAEEKRETLRQLVQDVQSRYRESLFDLWKTYTRYISKLSALDANTLQLIQISRDYRAFIDDRLLWMPSTDLIPIHKGRLLLDGLHWFGLPANISDLLADMQRVVTERGLYFAVWLTGLLALLSLRRRALNDLRTTAEATRKVRSDSLMGTAKSLGSTLLLILPIPWALV
;
A
#
# COMPACT_ATOMS: atom_id res chain seq x y z
N GLU A 1 -26.11 2.11 43.74
CA GLU A 1 -25.18 1.11 44.33
C GLU A 1 -25.95 -0.09 44.92
N ALA A 2 -27.03 0.11 45.70
CA ALA A 2 -27.81 -0.98 46.29
C ALA A 2 -28.44 -1.93 45.24
N VAL A 3 -28.96 -1.41 44.14
CA VAL A 3 -29.55 -2.21 43.03
C VAL A 3 -28.50 -3.02 42.28
N LYS A 4 -27.26 -2.52 42.24
CA LYS A 4 -26.13 -3.22 41.60
C LYS A 4 -25.62 -4.36 42.51
N GLN A 5 -25.62 -4.15 43.80
CA GLN A 5 -25.21 -5.13 44.80
C GLN A 5 -26.22 -6.29 44.96
N GLU A 6 -27.53 -5.97 44.90
CA GLU A 6 -28.61 -6.97 44.87
C GLU A 6 -28.62 -7.82 43.60
N ALA A 7 -28.21 -7.25 42.46
CA ALA A 7 -28.04 -7.97 41.20
C ALA A 7 -26.81 -8.88 41.23
N GLU A 8 -25.71 -8.46 41.87
CA GLU A 8 -24.48 -9.27 42.00
C GLU A 8 -24.66 -10.45 43.00
N ASP A 9 -25.42 -10.25 44.09
CA ASP A 9 -25.72 -11.32 45.06
C ASP A 9 -26.66 -12.39 44.48
N ASN A 10 -27.64 -12.03 43.64
CA ASN A 10 -28.54 -13.00 42.99
C ASN A 10 -27.82 -13.84 41.90
N VAL A 11 -26.74 -13.34 41.31
CA VAL A 11 -25.94 -14.07 40.30
C VAL A 11 -25.03 -15.11 40.96
N SER A 12 -24.65 -14.91 42.23
CA SER A 12 -23.78 -15.84 42.97
C SER A 12 -24.42 -17.23 43.18
N ASP A 13 -25.73 -17.32 43.34
CA ASP A 13 -26.47 -18.54 43.59
C ASP A 13 -27.07 -19.20 42.33
N ALA A 14 -26.95 -18.55 41.15
CA ALA A 14 -27.46 -19.07 39.92
C ALA A 14 -26.72 -20.33 39.41
N PRO A 15 -27.41 -21.31 38.81
CA PRO A 15 -26.77 -22.49 38.22
C PRO A 15 -25.66 -22.12 37.26
N ALA A 16 -24.59 -22.93 37.22
CA ALA A 16 -23.39 -22.64 36.41
C ALA A 16 -23.68 -22.33 34.96
N GLY A 17 -24.70 -22.94 34.35
CA GLY A 17 -25.14 -22.65 32.96
C GLY A 17 -25.68 -21.24 32.77
N ILE A 18 -26.46 -20.72 33.74
CA ILE A 18 -27.01 -19.37 33.70
C ILE A 18 -25.89 -18.33 33.79
N ARG A 19 -24.97 -18.50 34.72
CA ARG A 19 -23.78 -17.64 34.87
C ARG A 19 -22.91 -17.62 33.59
N GLY A 20 -22.83 -18.76 32.89
CA GLY A 20 -22.14 -18.85 31.61
C GLY A 20 -22.80 -17.99 30.53
N LEU A 21 -24.15 -18.00 30.43
CA LEU A 21 -24.90 -17.19 29.49
C LEU A 21 -24.79 -15.68 29.79
N GLU A 22 -24.90 -15.30 31.07
CA GLU A 22 -24.74 -13.88 31.46
C GLU A 22 -23.37 -13.32 31.16
N ARG A 23 -22.32 -14.13 31.37
CA ARG A 23 -20.95 -13.75 30.92
C ARG A 23 -20.90 -13.59 29.41
N ALA A 24 -21.47 -14.54 28.67
CA ALA A 24 -21.49 -14.45 27.21
C ALA A 24 -22.26 -13.19 26.73
N ILE A 25 -23.37 -12.83 27.36
CA ILE A 25 -24.11 -11.59 27.07
C ILE A 25 -23.21 -10.36 27.28
N SER A 26 -22.45 -10.32 28.38
CA SER A 26 -21.54 -9.20 28.65
C SER A 26 -20.41 -9.11 27.64
N GLU A 27 -19.83 -10.23 27.22
CA GLU A 27 -18.80 -10.29 26.18
C GLU A 27 -19.33 -9.81 24.82
N LEU A 28 -20.52 -10.23 24.42
CA LEU A 28 -21.18 -9.77 23.20
C LEU A 28 -21.46 -8.27 23.23
N ALA A 29 -21.88 -7.74 24.38
CA ALA A 29 -22.14 -6.31 24.55
C ALA A 29 -20.85 -5.47 24.41
N VAL A 30 -19.72 -5.93 24.96
CA VAL A 30 -18.40 -5.29 24.83
C VAL A 30 -17.93 -5.31 23.36
N GLU A 31 -18.06 -6.48 22.70
CA GLU A 31 -17.75 -6.63 21.27
C GLU A 31 -18.58 -5.67 20.41
N ASN A 32 -19.89 -5.61 20.67
CA ASN A 32 -20.82 -4.71 19.97
C ASN A 32 -20.43 -3.23 20.13
N ALA A 33 -20.15 -2.81 21.38
CA ALA A 33 -19.71 -1.43 21.66
C ALA A 33 -18.40 -1.07 20.94
N GLY A 34 -17.46 -2.03 20.88
CA GLY A 34 -16.20 -1.88 20.13
C GLY A 34 -16.39 -1.66 18.65
N LEU A 35 -17.30 -2.43 18.02
CA LEU A 35 -17.63 -2.28 16.61
C LEU A 35 -18.31 -0.93 16.31
N VAL A 36 -19.28 -0.53 17.13
CA VAL A 36 -19.98 0.77 16.97
C VAL A 36 -18.97 1.93 17.05
N ALA A 37 -18.00 1.86 17.95
CA ALA A 37 -16.94 2.87 18.04
C ALA A 37 -16.08 2.94 16.76
N GLN A 38 -15.79 1.80 16.14
CA GLN A 38 -15.03 1.73 14.88
C GLN A 38 -15.85 2.26 13.69
N GLU A 39 -17.16 2.04 13.63
CA GLU A 39 -18.03 2.55 12.57
C GLU A 39 -17.95 4.06 12.39
N VAL A 40 -17.86 4.83 13.49
CA VAL A 40 -17.69 6.30 13.44
C VAL A 40 -16.36 6.69 12.78
N GLY A 41 -15.32 5.89 12.99
CA GLY A 41 -14.04 6.06 12.33
C GLY A 41 -14.13 5.88 10.81
N PHE A 42 -14.86 4.88 10.35
CA PHE A 42 -15.03 4.59 8.93
C PHE A 42 -15.78 5.69 8.18
N GLU A 43 -16.81 6.28 8.77
CA GLU A 43 -17.53 7.39 8.16
C GLU A 43 -16.60 8.59 7.89
N ARG A 44 -15.82 8.98 8.88
CA ARG A 44 -14.83 10.06 8.73
C ARG A 44 -13.76 9.73 7.68
N GLN A 45 -13.32 8.49 7.65
CA GLN A 45 -12.32 8.02 6.68
C GLN A 45 -12.90 8.01 5.26
N ASN A 46 -14.13 7.53 5.10
CA ASN A 46 -14.83 7.51 3.83
C ASN A 46 -15.05 8.92 3.27
N GLU A 47 -15.48 9.86 4.09
CA GLU A 47 -15.59 11.26 3.68
C GLU A 47 -14.25 11.85 3.20
N ARG A 48 -13.14 11.55 3.90
CA ARG A 48 -11.81 12.01 3.49
C ARG A 48 -11.41 11.44 2.14
N ILE A 49 -11.63 10.14 1.93
CA ILE A 49 -11.31 9.46 0.67
C ILE A 49 -12.15 10.05 -0.46
N THR A 50 -13.46 10.21 -0.27
CA THR A 50 -14.36 10.79 -1.27
C THR A 50 -13.95 12.23 -1.63
N ARG A 51 -13.64 13.06 -0.64
CA ARG A 51 -13.15 14.44 -0.89
C ARG A 51 -11.83 14.44 -1.67
N THR A 52 -10.90 13.54 -1.31
CA THR A 52 -9.62 13.41 -2.03
C THR A 52 -9.84 12.92 -3.45
N GLN A 53 -10.74 11.96 -3.66
CA GLN A 53 -11.12 11.45 -4.96
C GLN A 53 -11.68 12.56 -5.87
N ASP A 54 -12.62 13.37 -5.35
CA ASP A 54 -13.20 14.49 -6.08
C ASP A 54 -12.15 15.55 -6.42
N GLN A 55 -11.22 15.81 -5.50
CA GLN A 55 -10.13 16.75 -5.73
C GLN A 55 -9.19 16.24 -6.83
N VAL A 56 -8.73 14.99 -6.74
CA VAL A 56 -7.84 14.38 -7.73
C VAL A 56 -8.50 14.34 -9.10
N LYS A 57 -9.81 14.01 -9.17
CA LYS A 57 -10.57 13.99 -10.42
C LYS A 57 -10.64 15.38 -11.05
N ARG A 58 -11.03 16.41 -10.28
CA ARG A 58 -11.08 17.80 -10.78
C ARG A 58 -9.71 18.32 -11.22
N ASP A 59 -8.64 17.98 -10.48
CA ASP A 59 -7.28 18.35 -10.84
C ASP A 59 -6.85 17.63 -12.13
N TYR A 60 -7.20 16.37 -12.30
CA TYR A 60 -6.92 15.60 -13.51
C TYR A 60 -7.60 16.21 -14.74
N GLU A 61 -8.91 16.48 -14.66
CA GLU A 61 -9.68 17.12 -15.73
C GLU A 61 -9.10 18.50 -16.10
N ARG A 62 -8.73 19.30 -15.11
CA ARG A 62 -8.10 20.60 -15.32
C ARG A 62 -6.75 20.50 -16.00
N ILE A 63 -5.93 19.55 -15.62
CA ILE A 63 -4.62 19.32 -16.22
C ILE A 63 -4.75 18.84 -17.67
N GLN A 64 -5.71 17.98 -17.98
CA GLN A 64 -6.01 17.60 -19.36
C GLN A 64 -6.30 18.84 -20.22
N GLN A 65 -7.18 19.72 -19.77
CA GLN A 65 -7.50 20.97 -20.48
C GLN A 65 -6.27 21.88 -20.65
N ILE A 66 -5.44 22.01 -19.62
CA ILE A 66 -4.22 22.85 -19.70
C ILE A 66 -3.24 22.27 -20.73
N VAL A 67 -3.07 20.95 -20.76
CA VAL A 67 -2.17 20.28 -21.73
C VAL A 67 -2.69 20.42 -23.15
N GLU A 68 -4.01 20.30 -23.36
CA GLU A 68 -4.63 20.50 -24.67
C GLU A 68 -4.46 21.93 -25.19
N LEU A 69 -4.59 22.93 -24.33
CA LEU A 69 -4.47 24.35 -24.72
C LEU A 69 -3.02 24.84 -24.77
N GLY A 70 -2.19 24.38 -23.85
CA GLY A 70 -0.81 24.88 -23.66
C GLY A 70 0.27 24.13 -24.44
N GLY A 71 -0.07 23.00 -25.08
CA GLY A 71 0.86 22.19 -25.85
C GLY A 71 2.09 21.74 -25.04
N SER A 72 3.21 21.50 -25.73
CA SER A 72 4.47 21.01 -25.14
C SER A 72 5.37 22.14 -24.64
N SER A 73 4.85 23.07 -23.84
CA SER A 73 5.65 24.17 -23.31
C SER A 73 6.39 23.79 -22.01
N ALA A 74 7.55 24.43 -21.77
CA ALA A 74 8.33 24.26 -20.54
C ALA A 74 7.55 24.60 -19.26
N GLN A 75 6.64 25.57 -19.36
CA GLN A 75 5.79 25.99 -18.26
C GLN A 75 4.79 24.88 -17.90
N VAL A 76 4.20 24.21 -18.90
CA VAL A 76 3.31 23.06 -18.70
C VAL A 76 4.09 21.89 -18.08
N SER A 77 5.30 21.60 -18.56
CA SER A 77 6.16 20.55 -17.99
C SER A 77 6.44 20.80 -16.49
N SER A 78 6.84 22.02 -16.12
CA SER A 78 7.06 22.39 -14.71
C SER A 78 5.78 22.26 -13.85
N LEU A 79 4.62 22.62 -14.41
CA LEU A 79 3.34 22.47 -13.73
C LEU A 79 3.01 20.99 -13.51
N LEU A 80 3.20 20.13 -14.53
CA LEU A 80 2.95 18.68 -14.43
C LEU A 80 3.82 18.03 -13.37
N GLN A 81 5.11 18.36 -13.30
CA GLN A 81 6.02 17.85 -12.25
C GLN A 81 5.53 18.22 -10.84
N LYS A 82 5.11 19.48 -10.65
CA LYS A 82 4.56 19.92 -9.36
C LYS A 82 3.27 19.18 -9.00
N ARG A 83 2.39 18.95 -9.98
CA ARG A 83 1.13 18.22 -9.75
C ARG A 83 1.35 16.75 -9.48
N LEU A 84 2.30 16.11 -10.16
CA LEU A 84 2.66 14.70 -9.93
C LEU A 84 3.03 14.44 -8.45
N ALA A 85 3.72 15.38 -7.81
CA ALA A 85 4.08 15.29 -6.40
C ALA A 85 2.87 15.36 -5.44
N LEU A 86 1.75 15.95 -5.88
CA LEU A 86 0.54 16.09 -5.07
C LEU A 86 -0.44 14.92 -5.24
N VAL A 87 -0.28 14.12 -6.30
CA VAL A 87 -1.14 12.94 -6.53
C VAL A 87 -0.83 11.84 -5.52
N PRO A 88 -1.85 11.30 -4.81
CA PRO A 88 -1.63 10.23 -3.84
C PRO A 88 -0.87 9.05 -4.44
N LEU A 89 0.01 8.45 -3.63
CA LEU A 89 0.81 7.31 -4.06
C LEU A 89 -0.05 6.03 -4.03
N PRO A 90 -0.25 5.35 -5.17
CA PRO A 90 -1.03 4.12 -5.22
C PRO A 90 -0.54 3.01 -4.27
N LYS A 91 0.77 2.96 -3.99
CA LYS A 91 1.35 1.99 -3.05
C LYS A 91 0.81 2.12 -1.62
N VAL A 92 0.63 3.36 -1.14
CA VAL A 92 0.10 3.63 0.21
C VAL A 92 -1.37 3.24 0.28
N LEU A 93 -2.14 3.63 -0.73
CA LEU A 93 -3.57 3.30 -0.83
C LEU A 93 -3.80 1.79 -0.99
N ASN A 94 -2.97 1.08 -1.77
CA ASN A 94 -3.05 -0.38 -1.90
C ASN A 94 -2.85 -1.09 -0.56
N LYS A 95 -1.93 -0.62 0.29
CA LYS A 95 -1.74 -1.19 1.63
C LYS A 95 -3.00 -1.04 2.48
N GLN A 96 -3.66 0.12 2.41
CA GLN A 96 -4.93 0.34 3.11
C GLN A 96 -6.06 -0.55 2.58
N ALA A 97 -6.16 -0.71 1.26
CA ALA A 97 -7.16 -1.58 0.65
C ALA A 97 -6.97 -3.05 1.08
N ILE A 98 -5.74 -3.56 1.14
CA ILE A 98 -5.43 -4.91 1.64
C ILE A 98 -5.91 -5.05 3.10
N GLU A 99 -5.60 -4.07 3.95
CA GLU A 99 -6.05 -4.08 5.36
C GLU A 99 -7.59 -4.10 5.47
N TYR A 100 -8.30 -3.36 4.61
CA TYR A 100 -9.77 -3.39 4.61
C TYR A 100 -10.31 -4.76 4.16
N GLN A 101 -9.68 -5.39 3.17
CA GLN A 101 -10.07 -6.73 2.70
C GLN A 101 -9.84 -7.80 3.77
N GLU A 102 -8.73 -7.75 4.51
CA GLU A 102 -8.48 -8.63 5.65
C GLU A 102 -9.57 -8.46 6.72
N ARG A 103 -9.87 -7.22 7.11
CA ARG A 103 -10.93 -6.94 8.09
C ARG A 103 -12.33 -7.34 7.61
N LEU A 104 -12.60 -7.23 6.31
CA LEU A 104 -13.86 -7.70 5.70
C LEU A 104 -13.98 -9.22 5.80
N SER A 105 -12.91 -9.94 5.52
CA SER A 105 -12.85 -11.39 5.64
C SER A 105 -13.11 -11.83 7.08
N ASP A 106 -12.42 -11.24 8.05
CA ASP A 106 -12.58 -11.56 9.47
C ASP A 106 -14.00 -11.27 9.96
N ALA A 107 -14.55 -10.11 9.59
CA ALA A 107 -15.91 -9.73 9.94
C ALA A 107 -16.95 -10.66 9.31
N GLY A 108 -16.72 -11.11 8.07
CA GLY A 108 -17.59 -12.06 7.38
C GLY A 108 -17.59 -13.44 8.06
N LEU A 109 -16.43 -13.93 8.45
CA LEU A 109 -16.30 -15.18 9.22
C LEU A 109 -17.02 -15.08 10.57
N ARG A 110 -16.83 -13.97 11.27
CA ARG A 110 -17.50 -13.75 12.56
C ARG A 110 -19.00 -13.64 12.41
N GLN A 111 -19.51 -12.99 11.36
CA GLN A 111 -20.93 -12.92 11.07
C GLN A 111 -21.53 -14.31 10.81
N LEU A 112 -20.82 -15.17 10.09
CA LEU A 112 -21.24 -16.56 9.85
C LEU A 112 -21.32 -17.37 11.15
N GLU A 113 -20.32 -17.22 12.02
CA GLU A 113 -20.31 -17.87 13.35
C GLU A 113 -21.51 -17.40 14.20
N LEU A 114 -21.83 -16.12 14.17
CA LEU A 114 -23.00 -15.58 14.87
C LEU A 114 -24.32 -16.13 14.32
N ASP A 115 -24.44 -16.29 13.00
CA ASP A 115 -25.61 -16.90 12.36
C ASP A 115 -25.79 -18.36 12.79
N GLU A 116 -24.70 -19.11 12.86
CA GLU A 116 -24.71 -20.50 13.36
C GLU A 116 -25.14 -20.55 14.83
N ARG A 117 -24.56 -19.72 15.69
CA ARG A 117 -24.96 -19.62 17.11
C ARG A 117 -26.42 -19.22 17.28
N LEU A 118 -26.95 -18.31 16.47
CA LEU A 118 -28.36 -17.93 16.48
C LEU A 118 -29.30 -19.09 16.13
N ARG A 119 -28.87 -19.99 15.24
CA ARG A 119 -29.61 -21.21 14.91
C ARG A 119 -29.61 -22.22 16.04
N ASP A 120 -28.46 -22.41 16.69
CA ASP A 120 -28.29 -23.36 17.79
C ASP A 120 -29.03 -22.96 19.07
N THR A 121 -29.31 -21.66 19.25
CA THR A 121 -29.95 -21.12 20.45
C THR A 121 -31.44 -21.50 20.59
N ARG A 122 -31.98 -22.37 19.74
CA ARG A 122 -33.41 -22.77 19.76
C ARG A 122 -33.74 -23.81 20.81
N ASP A 123 -32.76 -24.45 21.44
CA ASP A 123 -32.94 -25.61 22.30
C ASP A 123 -32.87 -25.24 23.78
N ASN A 124 -33.98 -24.73 24.34
CA ASN A 124 -34.11 -24.39 25.79
C ASN A 124 -33.94 -25.60 26.71
N GLU A 125 -34.38 -26.77 26.24
CA GLU A 125 -34.37 -28.00 27.06
C GLU A 125 -32.94 -28.48 27.32
N ARG A 126 -31.98 -28.21 26.45
CA ARG A 126 -30.55 -28.57 26.70
C ARG A 126 -29.97 -27.92 27.91
N ILE A 127 -30.32 -26.68 28.20
CA ILE A 127 -29.78 -25.94 29.36
C ILE A 127 -30.41 -26.42 30.63
N LEU A 128 -31.72 -26.69 30.63
CA LEU A 128 -32.44 -27.24 31.79
C LEU A 128 -31.93 -28.62 32.16
N ASN A 129 -31.66 -29.48 31.18
CA ASN A 129 -31.10 -30.82 31.38
C ASN A 129 -29.66 -30.83 31.90
N GLN A 130 -28.92 -29.72 31.76
CA GLN A 130 -27.56 -29.57 32.32
C GLN A 130 -27.54 -29.13 33.79
N ILE A 131 -28.70 -28.78 34.36
CA ILE A 131 -28.77 -28.37 35.78
C ILE A 131 -28.86 -29.64 36.63
N PRO A 132 -27.84 -29.94 37.48
CA PRO A 132 -27.85 -31.13 38.31
C PRO A 132 -29.02 -31.11 39.31
N GLY A 133 -29.82 -32.16 39.34
CA GLY A 133 -30.94 -32.31 40.29
C GLY A 133 -32.20 -31.51 39.89
N PHE A 134 -32.34 -30.98 38.68
CA PHE A 134 -33.51 -30.24 38.23
C PHE A 134 -34.82 -31.05 38.45
N ASP A 135 -34.83 -32.36 38.18
CA ASP A 135 -36.00 -33.23 38.33
C ASP A 135 -36.40 -33.50 39.81
N GLN A 136 -35.46 -33.25 40.75
CA GLN A 136 -35.70 -33.46 42.18
C GLN A 136 -36.21 -32.20 42.90
N LEU A 137 -36.28 -31.07 42.21
CA LEU A 137 -36.77 -29.80 42.75
C LEU A 137 -38.27 -29.79 42.89
N ALA A 138 -38.80 -29.06 43.90
CA ALA A 138 -40.22 -28.78 44.00
C ALA A 138 -40.75 -28.05 42.75
N GLU A 139 -42.02 -28.33 42.36
CA GLU A 139 -42.58 -27.81 41.12
C GLU A 139 -42.49 -26.28 40.99
N GLU A 140 -42.77 -25.57 42.08
CA GLU A 140 -42.68 -24.11 42.15
C GLU A 140 -41.24 -23.59 41.83
N LYS A 141 -40.23 -24.26 42.32
CA LYS A 141 -38.80 -23.93 42.03
C LYS A 141 -38.42 -24.31 40.61
N ARG A 142 -38.98 -25.39 40.06
CA ARG A 142 -38.75 -25.77 38.65
C ARG A 142 -39.35 -24.75 37.71
N GLU A 143 -40.52 -24.25 38.00
CA GLU A 143 -41.19 -23.23 37.16
C GLU A 143 -40.42 -21.89 37.20
N THR A 144 -39.96 -21.46 38.38
CA THR A 144 -39.12 -20.26 38.55
C THR A 144 -37.82 -20.38 37.76
N LEU A 145 -37.16 -21.54 37.81
CA LEU A 145 -35.95 -21.79 37.03
C LEU A 145 -36.17 -21.83 35.54
N ARG A 146 -37.29 -22.39 35.07
CA ARG A 146 -37.69 -22.36 33.62
C ARG A 146 -37.84 -20.93 33.14
N GLN A 147 -38.55 -20.11 33.91
CA GLN A 147 -38.79 -18.70 33.56
C GLN A 147 -37.44 -17.91 33.52
N LEU A 148 -36.55 -18.16 34.51
CA LEU A 148 -35.27 -17.53 34.52
C LEU A 148 -34.37 -17.95 33.36
N VAL A 149 -34.34 -19.25 33.02
CA VAL A 149 -33.56 -19.76 31.87
C VAL A 149 -34.14 -19.16 30.58
N GLN A 150 -35.45 -19.11 30.45
CA GLN A 150 -36.12 -18.53 29.29
C GLN A 150 -35.81 -17.03 29.12
N ASP A 151 -35.80 -16.27 30.20
CA ASP A 151 -35.47 -14.83 30.21
C ASP A 151 -33.99 -14.61 29.80
N VAL A 152 -33.06 -15.31 30.46
CA VAL A 152 -31.62 -15.18 30.15
C VAL A 152 -31.34 -15.61 28.72
N GLN A 153 -31.98 -16.66 28.23
CA GLN A 153 -31.80 -17.14 26.87
C GLN A 153 -32.39 -16.18 25.82
N SER A 154 -33.55 -15.56 26.11
CA SER A 154 -34.11 -14.53 25.24
C SER A 154 -33.18 -13.31 25.14
N ARG A 155 -32.59 -12.86 26.26
CA ARG A 155 -31.58 -11.78 26.29
C ARG A 155 -30.29 -12.17 25.55
N TYR A 156 -29.83 -13.40 25.70
CA TYR A 156 -28.67 -13.90 24.96
C TYR A 156 -28.91 -13.90 23.45
N ARG A 157 -30.07 -14.38 23.02
CA ARG A 157 -30.45 -14.37 21.61
C ARG A 157 -30.61 -12.97 21.06
N GLU A 158 -31.17 -12.04 21.82
CA GLU A 158 -31.27 -10.63 21.44
C GLU A 158 -29.90 -10.01 21.28
N SER A 159 -28.98 -10.25 22.23
CA SER A 159 -27.61 -9.76 22.15
C SER A 159 -26.84 -10.32 20.95
N LEU A 160 -27.03 -11.60 20.60
CA LEU A 160 -26.47 -12.21 19.39
C LEU A 160 -27.03 -11.55 18.13
N PHE A 161 -28.33 -11.31 18.08
CA PHE A 161 -28.99 -10.68 16.94
C PHE A 161 -28.54 -9.23 16.74
N ASP A 162 -28.42 -8.49 17.83
CA ASP A 162 -27.93 -7.10 17.80
C ASP A 162 -26.48 -7.04 17.34
N LEU A 163 -25.63 -7.93 17.80
CA LEU A 163 -24.27 -8.04 17.34
C LEU A 163 -24.20 -8.43 15.86
N TRP A 164 -24.97 -9.41 15.41
CA TRP A 164 -25.08 -9.80 14.00
C TRP A 164 -25.50 -8.63 13.12
N LYS A 165 -26.48 -7.84 13.56
CA LYS A 165 -26.94 -6.63 12.87
C LYS A 165 -25.85 -5.56 12.80
N THR A 166 -25.07 -5.40 13.87
CA THR A 166 -23.93 -4.47 13.90
C THR A 166 -22.83 -4.93 12.93
N TYR A 167 -22.50 -6.23 12.88
CA TYR A 167 -21.58 -6.76 11.88
C TYR A 167 -22.05 -6.52 10.45
N THR A 168 -23.35 -6.67 10.18
CA THR A 168 -23.91 -6.36 8.86
C THR A 168 -23.65 -4.90 8.45
N ARG A 169 -23.86 -3.96 9.37
CA ARG A 169 -23.58 -2.53 9.12
C ARG A 169 -22.09 -2.26 8.98
N TYR A 170 -21.29 -2.85 9.85
CA TYR A 170 -19.83 -2.75 9.82
C TYR A 170 -19.26 -3.21 8.48
N ILE A 171 -19.64 -4.38 8.00
CA ILE A 171 -19.24 -4.94 6.70
C ILE A 171 -19.67 -4.00 5.57
N SER A 172 -20.91 -3.49 5.59
CA SER A 172 -21.41 -2.57 4.58
C SER A 172 -20.59 -1.27 4.52
N LYS A 173 -20.29 -0.65 5.66
CA LYS A 173 -19.49 0.58 5.72
C LYS A 173 -18.04 0.35 5.30
N LEU A 174 -17.46 -0.76 5.72
CA LEU A 174 -16.08 -1.12 5.36
C LEU A 174 -15.96 -1.46 3.87
N SER A 175 -16.96 -2.15 3.28
CA SER A 175 -17.02 -2.41 1.84
C SER A 175 -17.13 -1.14 1.02
N ALA A 176 -17.91 -0.16 1.48
CA ALA A 176 -17.99 1.15 0.82
C ALA A 176 -16.66 1.90 0.88
N LEU A 177 -15.96 1.81 2.02
CA LEU A 177 -14.63 2.41 2.20
C LEU A 177 -13.58 1.76 1.30
N ASP A 178 -13.58 0.42 1.18
CA ASP A 178 -12.70 -0.32 0.27
C ASP A 178 -12.97 0.05 -1.18
N ALA A 179 -14.22 0.06 -1.61
CA ALA A 179 -14.61 0.43 -2.97
C ALA A 179 -14.16 1.85 -3.35
N ASN A 180 -14.38 2.83 -2.46
CA ASN A 180 -13.93 4.21 -2.69
C ASN A 180 -12.40 4.32 -2.70
N THR A 181 -11.70 3.53 -1.88
CA THR A 181 -10.23 3.47 -1.89
C THR A 181 -9.71 2.90 -3.21
N LEU A 182 -10.28 1.81 -3.70
CA LEU A 182 -9.93 1.21 -4.99
C LEU A 182 -10.17 2.18 -6.15
N GLN A 183 -11.28 2.92 -6.11
CA GLN A 183 -11.56 3.94 -7.11
C GLN A 183 -10.56 5.10 -7.07
N LEU A 184 -10.15 5.57 -5.87
CA LEU A 184 -9.10 6.57 -5.72
C LEU A 184 -7.75 6.06 -6.24
N ILE A 185 -7.42 4.78 -6.01
CA ILE A 185 -6.22 4.14 -6.57
C ILE A 185 -6.24 4.20 -8.09
N GLN A 186 -7.37 3.85 -8.69
CA GLN A 186 -7.51 3.85 -10.16
C GLN A 186 -7.33 5.27 -10.73
N ILE A 187 -8.06 6.25 -10.22
CA ILE A 187 -7.96 7.65 -10.66
C ILE A 187 -6.53 8.17 -10.48
N SER A 188 -5.87 7.83 -9.36
CA SER A 188 -4.50 8.26 -9.11
C SER A 188 -3.50 7.62 -10.07
N ARG A 189 -3.71 6.35 -10.47
CA ARG A 189 -2.89 5.67 -11.48
C ARG A 189 -3.07 6.31 -12.86
N ASP A 190 -4.31 6.54 -13.26
CA ASP A 190 -4.63 7.13 -14.57
C ASP A 190 -4.05 8.55 -14.69
N TYR A 191 -4.19 9.35 -13.64
CA TYR A 191 -3.64 10.68 -13.58
C TYR A 191 -2.11 10.68 -13.64
N ARG A 192 -1.44 9.79 -12.88
CA ARG A 192 0.03 9.64 -12.93
C ARG A 192 0.49 9.19 -14.31
N ALA A 193 -0.15 8.16 -14.87
CA ALA A 193 0.19 7.64 -16.19
C ALA A 193 0.03 8.74 -17.26
N PHE A 194 -1.03 9.54 -17.19
CA PHE A 194 -1.23 10.69 -18.09
C PHE A 194 -0.10 11.71 -17.98
N ILE A 195 0.31 12.07 -16.75
CA ILE A 195 1.40 13.03 -16.54
C ILE A 195 2.72 12.45 -17.05
N ASP A 196 3.04 11.21 -16.72
CA ASP A 196 4.28 10.54 -17.11
C ASP A 196 4.40 10.43 -18.63
N ASP A 197 3.31 10.03 -19.31
CA ASP A 197 3.27 9.98 -20.77
C ASP A 197 3.54 11.36 -21.41
N ARG A 198 2.91 12.40 -20.88
CA ARG A 198 3.11 13.76 -21.40
C ARG A 198 4.51 14.32 -21.12
N LEU A 199 5.07 14.03 -19.94
CA LEU A 199 6.42 14.46 -19.59
C LEU A 199 7.49 13.80 -20.47
N LEU A 200 7.29 12.57 -20.96
CA LEU A 200 8.22 11.91 -21.88
C LEU A 200 8.37 12.65 -23.21
N TRP A 201 7.30 13.29 -23.68
CA TRP A 201 7.28 14.00 -24.97
C TRP A 201 7.54 15.52 -24.86
N MET A 202 7.60 16.04 -23.62
CA MET A 202 7.90 17.45 -23.41
C MET A 202 9.41 17.68 -23.33
N PRO A 203 9.96 18.65 -24.09
CA PRO A 203 11.37 18.99 -23.95
C PRO A 203 11.62 19.44 -22.51
N SER A 204 12.48 18.71 -21.80
CA SER A 204 12.97 19.12 -20.49
C SER A 204 13.88 20.34 -20.69
N THR A 205 13.29 21.53 -20.71
CA THR A 205 14.03 22.79 -20.87
C THR A 205 14.72 23.27 -19.60
N ASP A 206 14.80 22.44 -18.59
CA ASP A 206 15.78 22.65 -17.54
C ASP A 206 17.18 22.20 -18.01
N LEU A 207 17.68 22.84 -19.05
CA LEU A 207 19.10 23.17 -19.11
C LEU A 207 19.44 23.68 -17.71
N ILE A 208 20.27 22.93 -16.99
CA ILE A 208 20.76 23.10 -15.63
C ILE A 208 20.52 24.53 -15.13
N PRO A 209 19.58 24.80 -14.23
CA PRO A 209 19.31 26.19 -13.84
C PRO A 209 20.61 26.80 -13.34
N ILE A 210 20.89 28.02 -13.77
CA ILE A 210 22.16 28.74 -13.53
C ILE A 210 22.58 28.72 -12.07
N HIS A 211 21.64 28.64 -11.13
CA HIS A 211 21.91 28.45 -9.71
C HIS A 211 22.47 27.04 -9.35
N LYS A 212 22.22 25.99 -10.15
CA LYS A 212 22.88 24.69 -10.02
C LYS A 212 24.29 24.69 -10.64
N GLY A 213 24.60 25.65 -11.49
CA GLY A 213 25.97 25.89 -11.91
C GLY A 213 26.89 26.27 -10.74
N ARG A 214 26.38 26.98 -9.73
CA ARG A 214 27.10 27.20 -8.47
C ARG A 214 27.40 25.91 -7.71
N LEU A 215 26.42 25.00 -7.62
CA LEU A 215 26.62 23.68 -7.00
C LEU A 215 27.66 22.83 -7.75
N LEU A 216 27.72 22.95 -9.10
CA LEU A 216 28.77 22.29 -9.89
C LEU A 216 30.13 22.97 -9.67
N LEU A 217 30.19 24.31 -9.56
CA LEU A 217 31.39 25.04 -9.24
C LEU A 217 31.84 24.76 -7.80
N ASP A 218 30.92 24.69 -6.84
CA ASP A 218 31.20 24.31 -5.46
C ASP A 218 31.68 22.85 -5.38
N GLY A 219 31.11 21.94 -6.16
CA GLY A 219 31.58 20.57 -6.30
C GLY A 219 32.98 20.49 -6.93
N LEU A 220 33.23 21.26 -8.01
CA LEU A 220 34.58 21.35 -8.62
C LEU A 220 35.59 22.03 -7.70
N HIS A 221 35.18 23.05 -6.95
CA HIS A 221 36.00 23.68 -5.95
C HIS A 221 36.34 22.72 -4.80
N TRP A 222 35.35 21.89 -4.37
CA TRP A 222 35.58 20.84 -3.37
C TRP A 222 36.58 19.79 -3.86
N PHE A 223 36.53 19.38 -5.13
CA PHE A 223 37.50 18.51 -5.78
C PHE A 223 38.88 19.16 -5.93
N GLY A 224 38.94 20.50 -6.08
CA GLY A 224 40.17 21.26 -6.21
C GLY A 224 40.91 21.57 -4.90
N LEU A 225 40.30 21.29 -3.74
CA LEU A 225 40.94 21.50 -2.45
C LEU A 225 42.07 20.47 -2.24
N PRO A 226 43.35 20.91 -1.97
CA PRO A 226 44.49 20.01 -1.85
C PRO A 226 44.31 18.95 -0.73
N ALA A 227 43.54 19.26 0.32
CA ALA A 227 43.26 18.33 1.40
C ALA A 227 42.38 17.13 0.90
N ASN A 228 41.37 17.39 0.07
CA ASN A 228 40.50 16.35 -0.45
C ASN A 228 41.18 15.47 -1.51
N ILE A 229 42.13 16.08 -2.27
CA ILE A 229 42.95 15.33 -3.24
C ILE A 229 43.94 14.42 -2.51
N SER A 230 44.52 14.89 -1.39
CA SER A 230 45.44 14.07 -0.60
C SER A 230 44.75 12.87 0.04
N ASP A 231 43.53 13.05 0.55
CA ASP A 231 42.71 11.98 1.13
C ASP A 231 42.32 10.95 0.07
N LEU A 232 41.92 11.42 -1.12
CA LEU A 232 41.56 10.57 -2.25
C LEU A 232 42.75 9.77 -2.78
N LEU A 233 43.95 10.40 -2.82
CA LEU A 233 45.20 9.72 -3.18
C LEU A 233 45.64 8.70 -2.12
N ALA A 234 45.46 9.01 -0.83
CA ALA A 234 45.74 8.09 0.25
C ALA A 234 44.82 6.86 0.23
N ASP A 235 43.52 7.06 -0.03
CA ASP A 235 42.57 5.97 -0.16
C ASP A 235 42.82 5.14 -1.44
N MET A 236 43.15 5.77 -2.58
CA MET A 236 43.60 5.04 -3.77
C MET A 236 44.86 4.23 -3.51
N GLN A 237 45.84 4.80 -2.81
CA GLN A 237 47.09 4.09 -2.46
C GLN A 237 46.79 2.87 -1.56
N ARG A 238 45.86 3.00 -0.62
CA ARG A 238 45.41 1.89 0.24
C ARG A 238 44.74 0.78 -0.56
N VAL A 239 43.81 1.12 -1.48
CA VAL A 239 43.14 0.15 -2.35
C VAL A 239 44.14 -0.56 -3.28
N VAL A 240 45.12 0.16 -3.83
CA VAL A 240 46.17 -0.40 -4.68
C VAL A 240 47.10 -1.36 -3.92
N THR A 241 47.38 -1.05 -2.65
CA THR A 241 48.28 -1.91 -1.82
C THR A 241 47.54 -3.14 -1.28
N GLU A 242 46.27 -3.02 -0.89
CA GLU A 242 45.49 -4.13 -0.30
C GLU A 242 44.87 -5.06 -1.37
N ARG A 243 44.48 -4.50 -2.52
CA ARG A 243 43.73 -5.24 -3.60
C ARG A 243 44.32 -4.97 -4.99
N GLY A 244 45.62 -4.77 -5.10
CA GLY A 244 46.28 -4.39 -6.35
C GLY A 244 46.00 -5.26 -7.54
N LEU A 245 45.82 -6.56 -7.33
CA LEU A 245 45.50 -7.52 -8.38
C LEU A 245 44.10 -7.30 -8.97
N TYR A 246 43.11 -7.04 -8.11
CA TYR A 246 41.73 -6.72 -8.55
C TYR A 246 41.67 -5.38 -9.27
N PHE A 247 42.41 -4.38 -8.75
CA PHE A 247 42.51 -3.05 -9.37
C PHE A 247 43.19 -3.12 -10.75
N ALA A 248 44.27 -3.91 -10.89
CA ALA A 248 44.93 -4.11 -12.15
C ALA A 248 44.02 -4.80 -13.21
N VAL A 249 43.27 -5.83 -12.81
CA VAL A 249 42.32 -6.52 -13.68
C VAL A 249 41.17 -5.57 -14.10
N TRP A 250 40.65 -4.80 -13.14
CA TRP A 250 39.60 -3.80 -13.38
C TRP A 250 40.07 -2.70 -14.35
N LEU A 251 41.26 -2.16 -14.13
CA LEU A 251 41.85 -1.11 -14.96
C LEU A 251 42.15 -1.63 -16.38
N THR A 252 42.69 -2.84 -16.47
CA THR A 252 42.96 -3.48 -17.77
C THR A 252 41.67 -3.73 -18.54
N GLY A 253 40.63 -4.19 -17.88
CA GLY A 253 39.31 -4.35 -18.46
C GLY A 253 38.72 -3.02 -18.96
N LEU A 254 38.85 -1.95 -18.18
CA LEU A 254 38.41 -0.62 -18.55
C LEU A 254 39.16 -0.08 -19.77
N LEU A 255 40.49 -0.21 -19.80
CA LEU A 255 41.31 0.21 -20.93
C LEU A 255 41.01 -0.61 -22.20
N ALA A 256 40.79 -1.90 -22.06
CA ALA A 256 40.37 -2.76 -23.18
C ALA A 256 38.97 -2.31 -23.73
N LEU A 257 38.01 -2.06 -22.87
CA LEU A 257 36.69 -1.53 -23.29
C LEU A 257 36.78 -0.16 -23.95
N LEU A 258 37.60 0.76 -23.43
CA LEU A 258 37.83 2.07 -24.05
C LEU A 258 38.52 1.97 -25.42
N SER A 259 39.45 1.02 -25.60
CA SER A 259 40.10 0.77 -26.89
C SER A 259 39.14 0.18 -27.92
N LEU A 260 38.30 -0.77 -27.50
CA LEU A 260 37.23 -1.33 -28.34
C LEU A 260 36.19 -0.26 -28.72
N ARG A 261 35.85 0.62 -27.79
CA ARG A 261 34.96 1.77 -28.06
C ARG A 261 35.51 2.69 -29.12
N ARG A 262 36.81 3.02 -29.06
CA ARG A 262 37.45 3.85 -30.10
C ARG A 262 37.42 3.17 -31.46
N ARG A 263 37.64 1.86 -31.53
CA ARG A 263 37.54 1.08 -32.78
C ARG A 263 36.11 1.07 -33.31
N ALA A 264 35.12 0.81 -32.44
CA ALA A 264 33.71 0.82 -32.81
C ALA A 264 33.21 2.18 -33.32
N LEU A 265 33.67 3.29 -32.72
CA LEU A 265 33.37 4.64 -33.20
C LEU A 265 33.96 4.92 -34.59
N ASN A 266 35.18 4.46 -34.87
CA ASN A 266 35.80 4.59 -36.16
C ASN A 266 35.10 3.74 -37.23
N ASP A 267 34.72 2.49 -36.88
CA ASP A 267 33.94 1.60 -37.75
C ASP A 267 32.55 2.14 -38.07
N LEU A 268 31.88 2.80 -37.10
CA LEU A 268 30.60 3.47 -37.32
C LEU A 268 30.73 4.66 -38.27
N ARG A 269 31.80 5.43 -38.16
CA ARG A 269 32.07 6.55 -39.08
C ARG A 269 32.30 6.08 -40.50
N THR A 270 33.09 5.02 -40.70
CA THR A 270 33.37 4.48 -42.03
C THR A 270 32.13 3.78 -42.63
N THR A 271 31.29 3.14 -41.78
CA THR A 271 30.05 2.50 -42.25
C THR A 271 28.99 3.57 -42.60
N ALA A 272 28.89 4.67 -41.85
CA ALA A 272 27.98 5.78 -42.15
C ALA A 272 28.32 6.49 -43.49
N GLU A 273 29.59 6.57 -43.82
CA GLU A 273 30.03 7.11 -45.13
C GLU A 273 29.73 6.14 -46.29
N ALA A 274 29.82 4.84 -46.06
CA ALA A 274 29.51 3.80 -47.04
C ALA A 274 28.01 3.66 -47.33
N THR A 275 27.14 3.77 -46.29
CA THR A 275 25.68 3.69 -46.46
C THR A 275 25.08 4.89 -47.19
N ARG A 276 25.79 6.00 -47.29
CA ARG A 276 25.33 7.17 -48.04
C ARG A 276 25.38 6.94 -49.57
N LYS A 277 26.07 5.89 -50.04
CA LYS A 277 26.31 5.63 -51.48
C LYS A 277 25.65 4.38 -52.06
N VAL A 278 25.05 3.49 -51.27
CA VAL A 278 24.61 2.18 -51.83
C VAL A 278 23.21 1.83 -51.33
N ARG A 279 22.36 1.56 -52.28
CA ARG A 279 20.98 1.09 -52.22
C ARG A 279 20.94 -0.43 -52.01
N SER A 280 21.54 -0.95 -50.91
CA SER A 280 21.42 -2.36 -50.59
C SER A 280 21.32 -2.53 -49.05
N ASP A 281 20.10 -2.78 -48.63
CA ASP A 281 19.76 -3.17 -47.28
C ASP A 281 20.35 -4.56 -46.97
N SER A 282 21.49 -4.64 -46.29
CA SER A 282 22.03 -5.91 -45.83
C SER A 282 21.84 -6.02 -44.34
N LEU A 283 21.15 -7.10 -43.87
CA LEU A 283 20.97 -7.49 -42.48
C LEU A 283 22.30 -7.50 -41.68
N MET A 284 23.42 -7.70 -42.38
CA MET A 284 24.77 -7.67 -41.80
C MET A 284 25.20 -6.28 -41.34
N GLY A 285 24.76 -5.21 -42.03
CA GLY A 285 25.02 -3.83 -41.64
C GLY A 285 24.26 -3.45 -40.36
N THR A 286 23.02 -3.89 -40.24
CA THR A 286 22.17 -3.66 -39.06
C THR A 286 22.69 -4.42 -37.85
N ALA A 287 23.11 -5.67 -38.00
CA ALA A 287 23.71 -6.48 -36.93
C ALA A 287 25.02 -5.85 -36.42
N LYS A 288 25.86 -5.34 -37.33
CA LYS A 288 27.12 -4.68 -36.99
C LYS A 288 26.91 -3.35 -36.26
N SER A 289 25.89 -2.56 -36.66
CA SER A 289 25.56 -1.31 -35.99
C SER A 289 24.94 -1.57 -34.58
N LEU A 290 24.14 -2.61 -34.42
CA LEU A 290 23.57 -3.02 -33.13
C LEU A 290 24.65 -3.48 -32.16
N GLY A 291 25.59 -4.32 -32.64
CA GLY A 291 26.75 -4.77 -31.86
C GLY A 291 27.66 -3.60 -31.41
N SER A 292 27.90 -2.62 -32.28
CA SER A 292 28.72 -1.45 -31.93
C SER A 292 28.01 -0.51 -30.94
N THR A 293 26.68 -0.39 -31.02
CA THR A 293 25.89 0.39 -30.06
C THR A 293 25.91 -0.26 -28.66
N LEU A 294 25.82 -1.60 -28.62
CA LEU A 294 25.90 -2.36 -27.36
C LEU A 294 27.27 -2.21 -26.70
N LEU A 295 28.34 -2.23 -27.50
CA LEU A 295 29.73 -2.01 -27.05
C LEU A 295 29.97 -0.58 -26.53
N LEU A 296 29.22 0.40 -27.03
CA LEU A 296 29.27 1.79 -26.56
C LEU A 296 28.68 2.00 -25.17
N ILE A 297 27.70 1.19 -24.78
CA ILE A 297 26.97 1.28 -23.50
C ILE A 297 27.66 0.46 -22.41
N LEU A 298 28.37 -0.60 -22.76
CA LEU A 298 29.00 -1.56 -21.83
C LEU A 298 30.01 -0.95 -20.82
N PRO A 299 30.80 0.09 -21.15
CA PRO A 299 31.73 0.70 -20.17
C PRO A 299 31.05 1.36 -18.99
N ILE A 300 29.77 1.79 -19.12
CA ILE A 300 29.05 2.50 -18.04
C ILE A 300 28.76 1.60 -16.85
N PRO A 301 28.11 0.41 -17.01
CA PRO A 301 27.90 -0.50 -15.90
C PRO A 301 29.17 -1.11 -15.34
N TRP A 302 30.22 -1.28 -16.19
CA TRP A 302 31.53 -1.76 -15.74
C TRP A 302 32.27 -0.76 -14.81
N ALA A 303 32.06 0.52 -15.01
CA ALA A 303 32.63 1.57 -14.18
C ALA A 303 31.91 1.73 -12.81
N LEU A 304 30.73 1.16 -12.65
CA LEU A 304 29.89 1.23 -11.44
C LEU A 304 30.04 0.00 -10.52
N VAL A 305 30.72 -1.05 -10.94
CA VAL A 305 31.05 -2.26 -10.17
C VAL A 305 32.44 -2.13 -9.57
#